data_8ddba8faf795e33f36a9333d1d18a379
#
_entry.id   8ddba8faf795e33f36a9333d1d18a379
#
_cell.length_a   1.000
_cell.length_b   1.000
_cell.length_c   1.000
_cell.angle_alpha   90.00
_cell.angle_beta   90.00
_cell.angle_gamma   90.00
#
_symmetry.space_group_name_H-M   'P 1'
#
loop_
_entity.id
_entity.type
_entity.pdbx_description
1 polymer ?
#
loop_
_entity_poly.entity_id
_entity_poly.type
_entity_poly.pdbx_seq_one_letter_code
_entity_poly.pdbx_strand_id
1 'polypeptide(L)'
;MKRKIAIIADGWRRHITYVWIRGCRNYIKEHELDIEISVFHSFGNFSRDEKFNAGEYNIIHLPDLSQFDGIILEVTNMLNQKKKQQIIQIIQESGVPAVSLLEKIPGLYHAGLDNYATMEQMVEHLIVAHSCKTLNYVGGPADSQENLLRWQAYEDVLQRYGIPLENDRIWNESYEVESGVRAFIHFQEKHLLPDAFVCANENIAV
;
A
#
# COMPACT_ATOMS: atom_id res chain seq x y z
N MET A 1 24.18 -17.80 -16.71
CA MET A 1 23.87 -16.48 -17.34
C MET A 1 23.17 -15.67 -16.27
N LYS A 2 23.67 -14.49 -15.98
CA LYS A 2 23.10 -13.60 -14.96
C LYS A 2 21.70 -13.16 -15.35
N ARG A 3 20.72 -13.40 -14.50
CA ARG A 3 19.32 -12.97 -14.75
C ARG A 3 19.15 -11.50 -14.42
N LYS A 4 18.26 -10.84 -15.14
CA LYS A 4 17.99 -9.40 -14.98
C LYS A 4 16.53 -9.18 -14.57
N ILE A 5 16.32 -8.47 -13.50
CA ILE A 5 14.98 -8.11 -13.00
C ILE A 5 14.82 -6.59 -13.07
N ALA A 6 13.76 -6.13 -13.71
CA ALA A 6 13.35 -4.73 -13.65
C ALA A 6 12.39 -4.52 -12.48
N ILE A 7 12.64 -3.52 -11.64
CA ILE A 7 11.65 -3.01 -10.68
C ILE A 7 11.13 -1.70 -11.23
N ILE A 8 9.84 -1.65 -11.50
CA ILE A 8 9.12 -0.46 -11.95
C ILE A 8 8.22 -0.02 -10.83
N ALA A 9 8.49 1.15 -10.25
CA ALA A 9 7.77 1.62 -9.08
C ALA A 9 7.42 3.11 -9.20
N ASP A 10 6.28 3.48 -8.60
CA ASP A 10 5.88 4.86 -8.44
C ASP A 10 6.28 5.39 -7.05
N GLY A 11 6.99 6.53 -7.03
CA GLY A 11 7.26 7.26 -5.81
C GLY A 11 8.51 6.83 -5.02
N TRP A 12 9.69 7.24 -5.49
CA TRP A 12 10.96 7.06 -4.75
C TRP A 12 10.95 7.60 -3.31
N ARG A 13 10.22 8.67 -3.03
CA ARG A 13 10.12 9.26 -1.68
C ARG A 13 9.45 8.35 -0.66
N ARG A 14 8.81 7.28 -1.08
CA ARG A 14 8.13 6.37 -0.17
C ARG A 14 9.13 5.43 0.46
N HIS A 15 9.20 5.47 1.79
CA HIS A 15 10.01 4.53 2.56
C HIS A 15 9.73 3.07 2.18
N ILE A 16 8.48 2.74 1.87
CA ILE A 16 8.06 1.39 1.50
C ILE A 16 8.73 0.88 0.21
N THR A 17 8.92 1.74 -0.80
CA THR A 17 9.63 1.36 -2.04
C THR A 17 11.06 0.90 -1.73
N TYR A 18 11.72 1.59 -0.82
CA TYR A 18 13.05 1.23 -0.35
C TYR A 18 13.07 -0.11 0.37
N VAL A 19 12.06 -0.37 1.19
CA VAL A 19 11.92 -1.65 1.92
C VAL A 19 11.77 -2.81 0.96
N TRP A 20 10.95 -2.68 -0.08
CA TRP A 20 10.79 -3.72 -1.10
C TRP A 20 12.07 -4.01 -1.87
N ILE A 21 12.77 -2.97 -2.34
CA ILE A 21 14.05 -3.14 -3.03
C ILE A 21 15.06 -3.83 -2.11
N ARG A 22 15.13 -3.42 -0.84
CA ARG A 22 15.99 -4.04 0.17
C ARG A 22 15.62 -5.50 0.41
N GLY A 23 14.32 -5.81 0.49
CA GLY A 23 13.83 -7.19 0.62
C GLY A 23 14.27 -8.07 -0.55
N CYS A 24 14.09 -7.60 -1.78
CA CYS A 24 14.56 -8.30 -2.97
C CYS A 24 16.09 -8.54 -2.94
N ARG A 25 16.87 -7.52 -2.60
CA ARG A 25 18.34 -7.64 -2.49
C ARG A 25 18.76 -8.61 -1.41
N ASN A 26 18.11 -8.59 -0.25
CA ASN A 26 18.40 -9.51 0.84
C ASN A 26 18.13 -10.95 0.42
N TYR A 27 16.97 -11.21 -0.18
CA TYR A 27 16.61 -12.53 -0.68
C TYR A 27 17.61 -13.06 -1.71
N ILE A 28 18.02 -12.23 -2.69
CA ILE A 28 19.04 -12.57 -3.68
C ILE A 28 20.34 -12.96 -3.01
N LYS A 29 20.78 -12.18 -2.01
CA LYS A 29 22.02 -12.42 -1.28
C LYS A 29 21.96 -13.69 -0.42
N GLU A 30 20.88 -13.88 0.33
CA GLU A 30 20.68 -15.02 1.21
C GLU A 30 20.62 -16.36 0.46
N HIS A 31 20.10 -16.32 -0.78
CA HIS A 31 19.97 -17.51 -1.62
C HIS A 31 21.07 -17.62 -2.71
N GLU A 32 22.08 -16.75 -2.63
CA GLU A 32 23.23 -16.73 -3.55
C GLU A 32 22.82 -16.74 -5.04
N LEU A 33 21.73 -15.99 -5.36
CA LEU A 33 21.19 -15.95 -6.71
C LEU A 33 22.00 -15.00 -7.61
N ASP A 34 22.34 -15.45 -8.84
CA ASP A 34 22.99 -14.61 -9.85
C ASP A 34 21.97 -13.72 -10.57
N ILE A 35 21.48 -12.71 -9.85
CA ILE A 35 20.45 -11.77 -10.32
C ILE A 35 20.94 -10.34 -10.20
N GLU A 36 20.71 -9.57 -11.28
CA GLU A 36 20.88 -8.11 -11.30
C GLU A 36 19.53 -7.41 -11.24
N ILE A 37 19.39 -6.40 -10.39
CA ILE A 37 18.21 -5.57 -10.29
C ILE A 37 18.47 -4.20 -10.89
N SER A 38 17.62 -3.79 -11.82
CA SER A 38 17.53 -2.41 -12.31
C SER A 38 16.24 -1.77 -11.83
N VAL A 39 16.32 -0.58 -11.25
CA VAL A 39 15.16 0.11 -10.68
C VAL A 39 14.79 1.32 -11.51
N PHE A 40 13.55 1.37 -11.96
CA PHE A 40 12.95 2.46 -12.71
C PHE A 40 11.79 3.01 -11.88
N HIS A 41 11.97 4.22 -11.36
CA HIS A 41 10.96 4.80 -10.48
C HIS A 41 10.74 6.27 -10.81
N SER A 42 9.52 6.76 -10.64
CA SER A 42 9.23 8.17 -10.59
C SER A 42 9.71 8.77 -9.26
N PHE A 43 9.88 10.08 -9.20
CA PHE A 43 10.19 10.73 -7.94
C PHE A 43 8.99 10.77 -6.99
N GLY A 44 7.77 10.64 -7.53
CA GLY A 44 6.53 10.67 -6.76
C GLY A 44 6.15 12.08 -6.29
N ASN A 45 6.72 13.10 -6.91
CA ASN A 45 6.42 14.48 -6.58
C ASN A 45 5.32 14.99 -7.53
N PHE A 46 4.08 14.60 -7.24
CA PHE A 46 2.94 15.00 -8.06
C PHE A 46 2.71 16.49 -7.97
N SER A 47 2.95 17.16 -9.08
CA SER A 47 2.69 18.58 -9.28
C SER A 47 1.31 18.79 -9.90
N ARG A 48 0.79 20.01 -9.80
CA ARG A 48 -0.35 20.44 -10.62
C ARG A 48 0.04 20.68 -12.08
N ASP A 49 1.34 20.69 -12.38
CA ASP A 49 1.88 20.81 -13.72
C ASP A 49 1.90 19.45 -14.44
N GLU A 50 1.02 19.27 -15.41
CA GLU A 50 0.93 18.04 -16.20
C GLU A 50 2.19 17.75 -17.02
N LYS A 51 2.95 18.78 -17.44
CA LYS A 51 4.19 18.59 -18.18
C LYS A 51 5.28 18.03 -17.27
N PHE A 52 5.33 18.49 -16.01
CA PHE A 52 6.21 17.94 -15.00
C PHE A 52 5.88 16.47 -14.73
N ASN A 53 4.59 16.17 -14.51
CA ASN A 53 4.12 14.81 -14.27
C ASN A 53 4.41 13.89 -15.48
N ALA A 54 4.29 14.39 -16.70
CA ALA A 54 4.65 13.63 -17.90
C ALA A 54 6.15 13.25 -17.90
N GLY A 55 7.02 14.15 -17.47
CA GLY A 55 8.45 13.89 -17.28
C GLY A 55 8.72 12.81 -16.25
N GLU A 56 8.03 12.85 -15.11
CA GLU A 56 8.12 11.84 -14.05
C GLU A 56 7.80 10.43 -14.57
N TYR A 57 6.74 10.29 -15.38
CA TYR A 57 6.36 8.97 -15.90
C TYR A 57 7.20 8.49 -17.08
N ASN A 58 7.95 9.37 -17.75
CA ASN A 58 8.79 8.98 -18.89
C ASN A 58 9.90 8.00 -18.51
N ILE A 59 10.38 8.02 -17.26
CA ILE A 59 11.39 7.08 -16.80
C ILE A 59 10.96 5.61 -16.96
N ILE A 60 9.67 5.34 -16.90
CA ILE A 60 9.13 4.00 -17.02
C ILE A 60 9.18 3.49 -18.48
N HIS A 61 9.29 4.40 -19.44
CA HIS A 61 9.45 4.08 -20.87
C HIS A 61 10.90 3.91 -21.30
N LEU A 62 11.87 4.14 -20.41
CA LEU A 62 13.30 4.05 -20.76
C LEU A 62 13.79 2.60 -20.94
N PRO A 63 13.38 1.61 -20.12
CA PRO A 63 13.91 0.27 -20.26
C PRO A 63 13.34 -0.43 -21.51
N ASP A 64 14.21 -1.09 -22.23
CA ASP A 64 13.81 -2.16 -23.15
C ASP A 64 13.49 -3.40 -22.33
N LEU A 65 12.19 -3.63 -22.08
CA LEU A 65 11.72 -4.70 -21.20
C LEU A 65 12.10 -6.09 -21.72
N SER A 66 12.33 -6.26 -23.04
CA SER A 66 12.74 -7.53 -23.61
C SER A 66 14.12 -8.01 -23.14
N GLN A 67 14.91 -7.12 -22.54
CA GLN A 67 16.23 -7.46 -21.98
C GLN A 67 16.18 -7.98 -20.54
N PHE A 68 14.99 -8.08 -19.95
CA PHE A 68 14.79 -8.56 -18.59
C PHE A 68 14.15 -9.94 -18.57
N ASP A 69 14.52 -10.74 -17.57
CA ASP A 69 13.95 -12.07 -17.33
C ASP A 69 12.70 -12.01 -16.45
N GLY A 70 12.43 -10.86 -15.81
CA GLY A 70 11.26 -10.65 -14.98
C GLY A 70 11.07 -9.19 -14.60
N ILE A 71 9.84 -8.83 -14.24
CA ILE A 71 9.45 -7.48 -13.85
C ILE A 71 8.73 -7.53 -12.50
N ILE A 72 9.09 -6.61 -11.60
CA ILE A 72 8.35 -6.30 -10.38
C ILE A 72 7.71 -4.94 -10.58
N LEU A 73 6.37 -4.88 -10.49
CA LEU A 73 5.57 -3.68 -10.75
C LEU A 73 4.91 -3.19 -9.47
N GLU A 74 5.10 -1.92 -9.14
CA GLU A 74 4.34 -1.22 -8.10
C GLU A 74 3.79 0.09 -8.65
N VAL A 75 2.47 0.18 -8.77
CA VAL A 75 1.74 1.34 -9.31
C VAL A 75 0.48 1.66 -8.50
N THR A 76 0.37 1.11 -7.30
CA THR A 76 -0.82 1.23 -6.45
C THR A 76 -1.19 2.68 -6.18
N ASN A 77 -0.18 3.52 -5.99
CA ASN A 77 -0.38 4.91 -5.61
C ASN A 77 -0.29 5.89 -6.79
N MET A 78 -0.26 5.38 -8.01
CA MET A 78 -0.24 6.24 -9.20
C MET A 78 -1.58 6.93 -9.39
N LEU A 79 -1.61 8.25 -9.18
CA LEU A 79 -2.83 9.06 -9.26
C LEU A 79 -3.38 9.15 -10.69
N ASN A 80 -2.49 9.18 -11.70
CA ASN A 80 -2.91 9.28 -13.09
C ASN A 80 -3.31 7.91 -13.64
N GLN A 81 -4.58 7.58 -13.57
CA GLN A 81 -5.13 6.29 -13.99
C GLN A 81 -4.84 5.97 -15.46
N LYS A 82 -4.84 6.97 -16.35
CA LYS A 82 -4.52 6.77 -17.76
C LYS A 82 -3.07 6.31 -17.94
N LYS A 83 -2.13 6.94 -17.23
CA LYS A 83 -0.71 6.55 -17.26
C LYS A 83 -0.50 5.18 -16.62
N LYS A 84 -1.17 4.90 -15.52
CA LYS A 84 -1.16 3.58 -14.88
C LYS A 84 -1.57 2.48 -15.85
N GLN A 85 -2.67 2.65 -16.55
CA GLN A 85 -3.14 1.69 -17.54
C GLN A 85 -2.16 1.53 -18.71
N GLN A 86 -1.56 2.61 -19.20
CA GLN A 86 -0.54 2.54 -20.23
C GLN A 86 0.68 1.72 -19.80
N ILE A 87 1.15 1.89 -18.56
CA ILE A 87 2.28 1.14 -18.00
C ILE A 87 1.95 -0.34 -17.89
N ILE A 88 0.76 -0.66 -17.35
CA ILE A 88 0.28 -2.04 -17.23
C ILE A 88 0.23 -2.69 -18.62
N GLN A 89 -0.32 -2.00 -19.61
CA GLN A 89 -0.39 -2.50 -20.98
C GLN A 89 1.00 -2.78 -21.57
N ILE A 90 1.95 -1.87 -21.44
CA ILE A 90 3.33 -2.04 -21.92
C ILE A 90 3.97 -3.30 -21.30
N ILE A 91 3.74 -3.53 -20.01
CA ILE A 91 4.29 -4.69 -19.31
C ILE A 91 3.62 -5.99 -19.81
N GLN A 92 2.30 -5.99 -19.97
CA GLN A 92 1.58 -7.15 -20.50
C GLN A 92 2.00 -7.48 -21.94
N GLU A 93 2.19 -6.46 -22.79
CA GLU A 93 2.63 -6.61 -24.18
C GLU A 93 4.09 -7.04 -24.30
N SER A 94 4.93 -6.78 -23.30
CA SER A 94 6.33 -7.22 -23.32
C SER A 94 6.50 -8.73 -23.34
N GLY A 95 5.52 -9.48 -22.87
CA GLY A 95 5.59 -10.93 -22.69
C GLY A 95 6.56 -11.40 -21.61
N VAL A 96 7.20 -10.49 -20.90
CA VAL A 96 8.11 -10.80 -19.77
C VAL A 96 7.28 -11.15 -18.53
N PRO A 97 7.60 -12.26 -17.82
CA PRO A 97 6.91 -12.57 -16.57
C PRO A 97 6.96 -11.41 -15.59
N ALA A 98 5.80 -10.99 -15.10
CA ALA A 98 5.70 -9.85 -14.20
C ALA A 98 4.89 -10.16 -12.94
N VAL A 99 5.30 -9.61 -11.81
CA VAL A 99 4.57 -9.64 -10.55
C VAL A 99 4.17 -8.23 -10.16
N SER A 100 2.87 -8.02 -9.87
CA SER A 100 2.38 -6.77 -9.28
C SER A 100 2.45 -6.84 -7.76
N LEU A 101 2.92 -5.77 -7.14
CA LEU A 101 2.91 -5.62 -5.69
C LEU A 101 1.62 -4.94 -5.24
N LEU A 102 1.06 -5.40 -4.13
CA LEU A 102 -0.13 -4.89 -3.43
C LEU A 102 -1.43 -4.98 -4.26
N GLU A 103 -1.49 -4.41 -5.42
CA GLU A 103 -2.67 -4.41 -6.28
C GLU A 103 -2.68 -5.65 -7.19
N LYS A 104 -3.81 -6.35 -7.23
CA LYS A 104 -4.00 -7.49 -8.11
C LYS A 104 -4.34 -7.01 -9.52
N ILE A 105 -3.39 -7.20 -10.46
CA ILE A 105 -3.54 -6.83 -11.86
C ILE A 105 -3.81 -8.08 -12.70
N PRO A 106 -4.90 -8.13 -13.49
CA PRO A 106 -5.19 -9.27 -14.37
C PRO A 106 -4.02 -9.59 -15.31
N GLY A 107 -3.68 -10.88 -15.43
CA GLY A 107 -2.60 -11.33 -16.31
C GLY A 107 -1.19 -11.22 -15.73
N LEU A 108 -1.01 -10.66 -14.54
CA LEU A 108 0.25 -10.64 -13.80
C LEU A 108 0.19 -11.57 -12.58
N TYR A 109 1.35 -12.06 -12.16
CA TYR A 109 1.48 -12.65 -10.82
C TYR A 109 1.23 -11.56 -9.78
N HIS A 110 0.84 -11.95 -8.56
CA HIS A 110 0.54 -11.01 -7.50
C HIS A 110 1.28 -11.36 -6.21
N ALA A 111 1.84 -10.35 -5.57
CA ALA A 111 2.38 -10.42 -4.22
C ALA A 111 1.82 -9.24 -3.41
N GLY A 112 1.10 -9.54 -2.35
CA GLY A 112 0.44 -8.52 -1.52
C GLY A 112 0.11 -9.04 -0.13
N LEU A 113 -0.42 -8.15 0.69
CA LEU A 113 -0.93 -8.47 2.01
C LEU A 113 -2.42 -8.78 1.92
N ASP A 114 -2.87 -9.73 2.72
CA ASP A 114 -4.29 -9.90 2.99
C ASP A 114 -4.72 -8.85 4.03
N ASN A 115 -5.10 -7.67 3.52
CA ASN A 115 -5.48 -6.53 4.35
C ASN A 115 -6.71 -6.82 5.21
N TYR A 116 -7.64 -7.64 4.70
CA TYR A 116 -8.83 -8.05 5.44
C TYR A 116 -8.46 -8.99 6.58
N ALA A 117 -7.84 -10.13 6.28
CA ALA A 117 -7.53 -11.14 7.30
C ALA A 117 -6.56 -10.60 8.37
N THR A 118 -5.62 -9.75 7.99
CA THR A 118 -4.68 -9.15 8.95
C THR A 118 -5.39 -8.19 9.92
N MET A 119 -6.26 -7.34 9.41
CA MET A 119 -7.04 -6.41 10.23
C MET A 119 -8.06 -7.16 11.10
N GLU A 120 -8.73 -8.17 10.55
CA GLU A 120 -9.64 -9.04 11.29
C GLU A 120 -8.97 -9.63 12.53
N GLN A 121 -7.82 -10.26 12.36
CA GLN A 121 -7.05 -10.84 13.47
C GLN A 121 -6.62 -9.80 14.50
N MET A 122 -6.21 -8.62 14.07
CA MET A 122 -5.79 -7.54 14.96
C MET A 122 -6.97 -7.03 15.81
N VAL A 123 -8.10 -6.76 15.20
CA VAL A 123 -9.30 -6.27 15.92
C VAL A 123 -9.84 -7.35 16.86
N GLU A 124 -9.92 -8.59 16.40
CA GLU A 124 -10.32 -9.72 17.24
C GLU A 124 -9.40 -9.90 18.46
N HIS A 125 -8.08 -9.75 18.26
CA HIS A 125 -7.11 -9.80 19.34
C HIS A 125 -7.36 -8.71 20.41
N LEU A 126 -7.65 -7.47 20.01
CA LEU A 126 -7.99 -6.40 20.95
C LEU A 126 -9.22 -6.73 21.79
N ILE A 127 -10.25 -7.32 21.18
CA ILE A 127 -11.48 -7.66 21.87
C ILE A 127 -11.28 -8.88 22.78
N VAL A 128 -10.68 -9.96 22.28
CA VAL A 128 -10.59 -11.23 22.98
C VAL A 128 -9.48 -11.23 24.03
N ALA A 129 -8.27 -10.79 23.65
CA ALA A 129 -7.11 -10.85 24.55
C ALA A 129 -7.06 -9.66 25.52
N HIS A 130 -7.52 -8.49 25.09
CA HIS A 130 -7.46 -7.26 25.89
C HIS A 130 -8.80 -6.81 26.44
N SER A 131 -9.90 -7.50 26.11
CA SER A 131 -11.26 -7.17 26.58
C SER A 131 -11.69 -5.74 26.23
N CYS A 132 -11.20 -5.18 25.14
CA CYS A 132 -11.61 -3.86 24.67
C CYS A 132 -13.09 -3.89 24.28
N LYS A 133 -13.85 -2.91 24.76
CA LYS A 133 -15.28 -2.74 24.50
C LYS A 133 -15.58 -1.55 23.62
N THR A 134 -14.70 -0.58 23.63
CA THR A 134 -14.79 0.63 22.82
C THR A 134 -13.55 0.76 21.93
N LEU A 135 -13.76 0.81 20.63
CA LEU A 135 -12.70 0.90 19.64
C LEU A 135 -12.96 2.10 18.73
N ASN A 136 -11.92 2.88 18.44
CA ASN A 136 -12.01 3.94 17.43
C ASN A 136 -11.18 3.53 16.21
N TYR A 137 -11.75 3.69 15.03
CA TYR A 137 -11.05 3.45 13.77
C TYR A 137 -10.44 4.73 13.23
N VAL A 138 -9.14 4.67 12.91
CA VAL A 138 -8.43 5.76 12.24
C VAL A 138 -7.92 5.25 10.91
N GLY A 139 -8.69 5.56 9.87
CA GLY A 139 -8.48 5.08 8.51
C GLY A 139 -7.68 6.03 7.62
N GLY A 140 -7.28 5.51 6.47
CA GLY A 140 -6.66 6.27 5.38
C GLY A 140 -7.69 6.88 4.41
N PRO A 141 -7.26 7.23 3.18
CA PRO A 141 -8.14 7.76 2.16
C PRO A 141 -9.32 6.82 1.86
N ALA A 142 -10.50 7.40 1.73
CA ALA A 142 -11.74 6.64 1.55
C ALA A 142 -11.80 5.84 0.23
N ASP A 143 -11.03 6.24 -0.79
CA ASP A 143 -10.93 5.58 -2.10
C ASP A 143 -9.79 4.56 -2.18
N SER A 144 -9.01 4.37 -1.11
CA SER A 144 -7.96 3.36 -1.04
C SER A 144 -8.57 1.96 -0.87
N GLN A 145 -8.27 1.05 -1.79
CA GLN A 145 -8.70 -0.35 -1.71
C GLN A 145 -8.19 -1.03 -0.43
N GLU A 146 -6.97 -0.72 0.00
CA GLU A 146 -6.41 -1.24 1.25
C GLU A 146 -7.22 -0.77 2.45
N ASN A 147 -7.57 0.53 2.49
CA ASN A 147 -8.40 1.08 3.57
C ASN A 147 -9.80 0.46 3.58
N LEU A 148 -10.40 0.27 2.41
CA LEU A 148 -11.73 -0.36 2.30
C LEU A 148 -11.74 -1.79 2.85
N LEU A 149 -10.72 -2.60 2.53
CA LEU A 149 -10.61 -3.97 3.05
C LEU A 149 -10.37 -4.00 4.57
N ARG A 150 -9.51 -3.11 5.07
CA ARG A 150 -9.25 -2.97 6.52
C ARG A 150 -10.50 -2.49 7.26
N TRP A 151 -11.20 -1.51 6.70
CA TRP A 151 -12.47 -1.02 7.23
C TRP A 151 -13.52 -2.13 7.30
N GLN A 152 -13.71 -2.87 6.22
CA GLN A 152 -14.68 -3.97 6.17
C GLN A 152 -14.38 -5.02 7.26
N ALA A 153 -13.12 -5.40 7.42
CA ALA A 153 -12.71 -6.33 8.47
C ALA A 153 -13.03 -5.80 9.88
N TYR A 154 -12.74 -4.51 10.13
CA TYR A 154 -13.09 -3.86 11.40
C TYR A 154 -14.62 -3.92 11.67
N GLU A 155 -15.43 -3.54 10.70
CA GLU A 155 -16.88 -3.55 10.78
C GLU A 155 -17.43 -4.97 11.06
N ASP A 156 -16.97 -5.97 10.29
CA ASP A 156 -17.38 -7.36 10.41
C ASP A 156 -17.03 -7.95 11.79
N VAL A 157 -15.86 -7.62 12.34
CA VAL A 157 -15.47 -8.07 13.68
C VAL A 157 -16.32 -7.41 14.74
N LEU A 158 -16.57 -6.10 14.70
CA LEU A 158 -17.45 -5.43 15.65
C LEU A 158 -18.86 -6.07 15.65
N GLN A 159 -19.40 -6.31 14.46
CA GLN A 159 -20.69 -6.97 14.31
C GLN A 159 -20.68 -8.38 14.92
N ARG A 160 -19.64 -9.17 14.68
CA ARG A 160 -19.47 -10.54 15.22
C ARG A 160 -19.48 -10.58 16.74
N TYR A 161 -18.89 -9.57 17.38
CA TYR A 161 -18.79 -9.47 18.84
C TYR A 161 -19.88 -8.60 19.46
N GLY A 162 -20.86 -8.12 18.68
CA GLY A 162 -21.99 -7.32 19.17
C GLY A 162 -21.58 -5.95 19.71
N ILE A 163 -20.46 -5.41 19.24
CA ILE A 163 -20.00 -4.06 19.58
C ILE A 163 -20.66 -3.07 18.60
N PRO A 164 -21.36 -2.03 19.08
CA PRO A 164 -21.99 -1.05 18.19
C PRO A 164 -20.99 -0.30 17.32
N LEU A 165 -21.28 -0.18 16.03
CA LEU A 165 -20.55 0.69 15.13
C LEU A 165 -21.09 2.13 15.28
N GLU A 166 -20.30 3.01 15.88
CA GLU A 166 -20.65 4.41 16.10
C GLU A 166 -19.87 5.32 15.14
N ASN A 167 -20.60 6.07 14.29
CA ASN A 167 -19.97 6.95 13.29
C ASN A 167 -19.02 8.00 13.90
N ASP A 168 -19.32 8.45 15.10
CA ASP A 168 -18.50 9.43 15.82
C ASP A 168 -17.14 8.86 16.28
N ARG A 169 -16.94 7.54 16.19
CA ARG A 169 -15.71 6.81 16.52
C ARG A 169 -14.85 6.48 15.30
N ILE A 170 -15.16 7.12 14.16
CA ILE A 170 -14.51 6.84 12.89
C ILE A 170 -13.86 8.11 12.36
N TRP A 171 -12.58 8.01 11.99
CA TRP A 171 -11.85 9.06 11.33
C TRP A 171 -11.19 8.51 10.07
N ASN A 172 -11.43 9.13 8.92
CA ASN A 172 -10.79 8.77 7.66
C ASN A 172 -10.20 10.02 7.02
N GLU A 173 -8.88 10.00 6.73
CA GLU A 173 -8.22 11.13 6.09
C GLU A 173 -7.06 10.68 5.21
N SER A 174 -5.83 10.69 5.70
CA SER A 174 -4.63 10.28 4.98
C SER A 174 -3.85 9.22 5.77
N TYR A 175 -2.83 8.64 5.13
CA TYR A 175 -1.92 7.69 5.79
C TYR A 175 -0.73 8.39 6.48
N GLU A 176 -0.82 9.68 6.72
CA GLU A 176 0.26 10.47 7.31
C GLU A 176 0.11 10.58 8.83
N VAL A 177 1.22 10.81 9.51
CA VAL A 177 1.28 10.97 10.98
C VAL A 177 0.33 12.06 11.46
N GLU A 178 0.26 13.18 10.73
CA GLU A 178 -0.59 14.32 11.08
C GLU A 178 -2.08 13.97 11.09
N SER A 179 -2.51 12.97 10.30
CA SER A 179 -3.89 12.49 10.35
C SER A 179 -4.19 11.77 11.68
N GLY A 180 -3.25 10.97 12.16
CA GLY A 180 -3.35 10.33 13.49
C GLY A 180 -3.45 11.35 14.62
N VAL A 181 -2.58 12.37 14.59
CA VAL A 181 -2.61 13.46 15.57
C VAL A 181 -3.96 14.18 15.56
N ARG A 182 -4.49 14.54 14.38
CA ARG A 182 -5.81 15.19 14.28
C ARG A 182 -6.94 14.31 14.77
N ALA A 183 -6.90 13.01 14.43
CA ALA A 183 -7.87 12.04 14.91
C ALA A 183 -7.88 11.96 16.44
N PHE A 184 -6.70 11.86 17.07
CA PHE A 184 -6.60 11.81 18.52
C PHE A 184 -7.17 13.07 19.19
N ILE A 185 -6.80 14.27 18.71
CA ILE A 185 -7.32 15.55 19.23
C ILE A 185 -8.84 15.60 19.10
N HIS A 186 -9.39 15.21 17.93
CA HIS A 186 -10.83 15.18 17.69
C HIS A 186 -11.57 14.29 18.70
N PHE A 187 -11.09 13.06 18.92
CA PHE A 187 -11.72 12.15 19.86
C PHE A 187 -11.57 12.62 21.32
N GLN A 188 -10.44 13.25 21.66
CA GLN A 188 -10.21 13.81 22.97
C GLN A 188 -11.18 14.99 23.25
N GLU A 189 -11.34 15.92 22.32
CA GLU A 189 -12.24 17.06 22.44
C GLU A 189 -13.70 16.63 22.56
N LYS A 190 -14.07 15.55 21.89
CA LYS A 190 -15.42 14.97 21.97
C LYS A 190 -15.65 14.05 23.17
N HIS A 191 -14.66 13.83 24.01
CA HIS A 191 -14.72 12.86 25.12
C HIS A 191 -15.03 11.42 24.65
N LEU A 192 -14.51 11.03 23.48
CA LEU A 192 -14.71 9.73 22.83
C LEU A 192 -13.42 8.89 22.81
N LEU A 193 -12.56 9.03 23.82
CA LEU A 193 -11.36 8.18 23.89
C LEU A 193 -11.76 6.72 24.09
N PRO A 194 -11.19 5.80 23.31
CA PRO A 194 -11.54 4.38 23.35
C PRO A 194 -10.65 3.58 24.30
N ASP A 195 -10.96 2.29 24.48
CA ASP A 195 -10.04 1.32 25.09
C ASP A 195 -8.83 1.08 24.16
N ALA A 196 -9.05 1.10 22.83
CA ALA A 196 -7.98 0.99 21.85
C ALA A 196 -8.30 1.74 20.54
N PHE A 197 -7.25 2.29 19.90
CA PHE A 197 -7.30 2.80 18.54
C PHE A 197 -6.92 1.70 17.55
N VAL A 198 -7.72 1.54 16.52
CA VAL A 198 -7.43 0.68 15.37
C VAL A 198 -6.99 1.55 14.22
N CYS A 199 -5.70 1.61 13.96
CA CYS A 199 -5.10 2.44 12.93
C CYS A 199 -4.90 1.64 11.64
N ALA A 200 -5.24 2.26 10.50
CA ALA A 200 -5.13 1.59 9.21
C ALA A 200 -3.67 1.32 8.79
N ASN A 201 -2.70 2.08 9.29
CA ASN A 201 -1.28 1.82 9.11
C ASN A 201 -0.46 2.30 10.31
N GLU A 202 0.85 2.00 10.28
CA GLU A 202 1.79 2.36 11.34
C GLU A 202 2.03 3.87 11.46
N ASN A 203 2.01 4.62 10.36
CA ASN A 203 2.24 6.06 10.39
C ASN A 203 1.14 6.79 11.17
N ILE A 204 -0.11 6.36 11.00
CA ILE A 204 -1.24 6.93 11.73
C ILE A 204 -1.14 6.65 13.24
N ALA A 205 -0.50 5.53 13.61
CA ALA A 205 -0.41 5.07 14.99
C ALA A 205 0.71 5.74 15.81
N VAL A 206 1.59 6.52 15.17
CA VAL A 206 2.73 7.23 15.79
C VAL A 206 2.34 8.65 16.13
#